data_3e695e2c4060850b1b5e94c3cbebe5ab
#
_entry.id   3e695e2c4060850b1b5e94c3cbebe5ab
#
_cell.length_a   1.000
_cell.length_b   1.000
_cell.length_c   1.000
_cell.angle_alpha   90.00
_cell.angle_beta   90.00
_cell.angle_gamma   90.00
#
_symmetry.space_group_name_H-M   'P 1'
#
loop_
_entity.id
_entity.type
_entity.pdbx_description
1 polymer ?
#
loop_
_entity_poly.entity_id
_entity_poly.type
_entity_poly.pdbx_seq_one_letter_code
_entity_poly.pdbx_strand_id
1 'polypeptide(L)'
;MPMKMGWRWYGEGYDPVTLSDIKQIPGVTSIVWALHNKMPGEIWEIDEIQKVADQIHAYGFDMDVVESVNVHDDIKIGLPTRDKYIENYKQCIRNLSKFGVKVICYNFMPVLDWARTDLAHENPNGANNLYMNCGEFAYIDIYVLQSEGAREDWAEFSKEHKWG
;
A
#
# COMPACT_ATOMS: atom_id res chain seq x y z
N MET A 1 16.47 21.82 -2.57
CA MET A 1 15.08 22.15 -2.97
C MET A 1 14.24 22.26 -1.72
N PRO A 2 13.29 23.18 -1.62
CA PRO A 2 12.35 23.19 -0.49
C PRO A 2 11.50 21.92 -0.53
N MET A 3 11.10 21.39 0.64
CA MET A 3 10.15 20.30 0.73
C MET A 3 8.79 20.75 0.21
N LYS A 4 8.12 19.89 -0.56
CA LYS A 4 6.73 20.08 -0.96
C LYS A 4 5.81 19.51 0.13
N MET A 5 4.70 20.16 0.38
CA MET A 5 3.62 19.57 1.17
C MET A 5 2.76 18.74 0.24
N GLY A 6 2.71 17.43 0.49
CA GLY A 6 1.90 16.48 -0.25
C GLY A 6 0.72 15.96 0.56
N TRP A 7 -0.33 15.55 -0.12
CA TRP A 7 -1.49 14.88 0.46
C TRP A 7 -1.66 13.50 -0.16
N ARG A 8 -1.89 12.47 0.68
CA ARG A 8 -2.23 11.14 0.18
C ARG A 8 -3.70 11.11 -0.23
N TRP A 9 -3.96 10.82 -1.51
CA TRP A 9 -5.30 10.68 -2.07
C TRP A 9 -5.49 9.28 -2.63
N TYR A 10 -6.55 8.60 -2.23
CA TYR A 10 -6.83 7.22 -2.59
C TYR A 10 -7.59 7.06 -3.92
N GLY A 11 -7.91 8.16 -4.59
CA GLY A 11 -8.58 8.14 -5.88
C GLY A 11 -10.09 8.38 -5.79
N GLU A 12 -10.65 8.76 -6.92
CA GLU A 12 -12.09 9.01 -7.04
C GLU A 12 -12.89 7.73 -6.80
N GLY A 13 -13.87 7.79 -5.90
CA GLY A 13 -14.70 6.65 -5.50
C GLY A 13 -14.07 5.75 -4.42
N TYR A 14 -12.78 5.90 -4.12
CA TYR A 14 -12.08 5.19 -3.05
C TYR A 14 -11.82 6.07 -1.84
N ASP A 15 -11.65 7.37 -2.06
CA ASP A 15 -11.39 8.35 -1.00
C ASP A 15 -12.64 9.21 -0.76
N PRO A 16 -13.12 9.36 0.48
CA PRO A 16 -14.19 10.30 0.80
C PRO A 16 -13.75 11.76 0.66
N VAL A 17 -12.43 12.04 0.73
CA VAL A 17 -11.86 13.37 0.53
C VAL A 17 -11.58 13.59 -0.95
N THR A 18 -12.16 14.63 -1.52
CA THR A 18 -12.00 14.94 -2.95
C THR A 18 -10.78 15.82 -3.22
N LEU A 19 -10.30 15.86 -4.46
CA LEU A 19 -9.25 16.80 -4.87
C LEU A 19 -9.68 18.26 -4.67
N SER A 20 -10.99 18.56 -4.75
CA SER A 20 -11.55 19.88 -4.44
C SER A 20 -11.39 20.25 -2.97
N ASP A 21 -11.59 19.29 -2.06
CA ASP A 21 -11.39 19.49 -0.62
C ASP A 21 -9.91 19.72 -0.31
N ILE A 22 -9.04 18.89 -0.89
CA ILE A 22 -7.59 19.03 -0.73
C ILE A 22 -7.09 20.39 -1.25
N LYS A 23 -7.70 20.91 -2.32
CA LYS A 23 -7.35 22.22 -2.89
C LYS A 23 -7.57 23.38 -1.93
N GLN A 24 -8.44 23.21 -0.94
CA GLN A 24 -8.72 24.22 0.08
C GLN A 24 -7.64 24.28 1.19
N ILE A 25 -6.74 23.29 1.25
CA ILE A 25 -5.70 23.21 2.28
C ILE A 25 -4.51 24.08 1.86
N PRO A 26 -4.18 25.16 2.60
CA PRO A 26 -3.08 26.03 2.25
C PRO A 26 -1.74 25.28 2.22
N GLY A 27 -0.97 25.50 1.16
CA GLY A 27 0.39 24.96 1.03
C GLY A 27 0.50 23.55 0.46
N VAL A 28 -0.60 22.81 0.30
CA VAL A 28 -0.57 21.53 -0.42
C VAL A 28 -0.39 21.77 -1.91
N THR A 29 0.66 21.21 -2.48
CA THR A 29 1.04 21.40 -3.88
C THR A 29 1.21 20.10 -4.66
N SER A 30 1.22 18.96 -3.96
CA SER A 30 1.47 17.65 -4.57
C SER A 30 0.52 16.60 -4.03
N ILE A 31 0.16 15.65 -4.88
CA ILE A 31 -0.64 14.48 -4.51
C ILE A 31 0.26 13.25 -4.50
N VAL A 32 0.17 12.47 -3.43
CA VAL A 32 0.68 11.11 -3.35
C VAL A 32 -0.47 10.18 -3.70
N TRP A 33 -0.30 9.35 -4.72
CA TRP A 33 -1.39 8.61 -5.34
C TRP A 33 -1.00 7.18 -5.71
N ALA A 34 -1.97 6.36 -6.10
CA ALA A 34 -1.77 5.03 -6.68
C ALA A 34 -2.95 4.61 -7.56
N LEU A 35 -2.79 3.55 -8.36
CA LEU A 35 -3.89 2.86 -9.02
C LEU A 35 -4.41 1.74 -8.11
N HIS A 36 -5.55 1.99 -7.44
CA HIS A 36 -6.12 1.05 -6.47
C HIS A 36 -6.89 -0.11 -7.10
N ASN A 37 -7.19 -0.03 -8.39
CA ASN A 37 -7.83 -1.08 -9.17
C ASN A 37 -6.84 -2.13 -9.72
N LYS A 38 -5.56 -1.99 -9.44
CA LYS A 38 -4.51 -2.91 -9.90
C LYS A 38 -4.11 -3.91 -8.83
N MET A 39 -4.06 -5.18 -9.24
CA MET A 39 -3.52 -6.24 -8.39
C MET A 39 -1.98 -6.20 -8.37
N PRO A 40 -1.33 -6.68 -7.28
CA PRO A 40 0.12 -6.82 -7.24
C PRO A 40 0.65 -7.59 -8.46
N GLY A 41 1.68 -7.06 -9.12
CA GLY A 41 2.29 -7.68 -10.31
C GLY A 41 1.66 -7.35 -11.65
N GLU A 42 0.53 -6.64 -11.68
CA GLU A 42 -0.04 -6.12 -12.92
C GLU A 42 0.72 -4.89 -13.42
N ILE A 43 0.79 -4.72 -14.74
CA ILE A 43 1.36 -3.52 -15.34
C ILE A 43 0.34 -2.37 -15.24
N TRP A 44 0.81 -1.21 -14.82
CA TRP A 44 0.07 0.03 -14.88
C TRP A 44 0.19 0.62 -16.27
N GLU A 45 -0.90 0.58 -17.03
CA GLU A 45 -0.89 1.04 -18.41
C GLU A 45 -0.92 2.57 -18.50
N ILE A 46 -0.37 3.09 -19.59
CA ILE A 46 -0.19 4.53 -19.79
C ILE A 46 -1.52 5.29 -19.77
N ASP A 47 -2.56 4.73 -20.37
CA ASP A 47 -3.88 5.36 -20.44
C ASP A 47 -4.57 5.44 -19.06
N GLU A 48 -4.32 4.46 -18.19
CA GLU A 48 -4.83 4.47 -16.81
C GLU A 48 -4.11 5.53 -15.97
N ILE A 49 -2.77 5.60 -16.10
CA ILE A 49 -1.97 6.64 -15.46
C ILE A 49 -2.40 8.03 -15.95
N GLN A 50 -2.62 8.18 -17.26
CA GLN A 50 -3.05 9.44 -17.86
C GLN A 50 -4.38 9.94 -17.27
N LYS A 51 -5.36 9.05 -17.09
CA LYS A 51 -6.65 9.43 -16.48
C LYS A 51 -6.48 10.04 -15.09
N VAL A 52 -5.65 9.45 -14.25
CA VAL A 52 -5.38 9.97 -12.90
C VAL A 52 -4.56 11.26 -12.99
N ALA A 53 -3.59 11.32 -13.89
CA ALA A 53 -2.79 12.52 -14.12
C ALA A 53 -3.68 13.71 -14.52
N ASP A 54 -4.62 13.51 -15.44
CA ASP A 54 -5.55 14.56 -15.89
C ASP A 54 -6.42 15.06 -14.72
N GLN A 55 -6.91 14.15 -13.86
CA GLN A 55 -7.67 14.52 -12.66
C GLN A 55 -6.83 15.38 -11.70
N ILE A 56 -5.62 14.95 -11.37
CA ILE A 56 -4.73 15.65 -10.42
C ILE A 56 -4.31 17.02 -10.98
N HIS A 57 -3.89 17.07 -12.26
CA HIS A 57 -3.45 18.29 -12.90
C HIS A 57 -4.57 19.30 -13.11
N ALA A 58 -5.83 18.87 -13.29
CA ALA A 58 -6.99 19.78 -13.40
C ALA A 58 -7.16 20.65 -12.15
N TYR A 59 -6.71 20.19 -10.98
CA TYR A 59 -6.70 20.96 -9.73
C TYR A 59 -5.37 21.70 -9.50
N GLY A 60 -4.41 21.60 -10.42
CA GLY A 60 -3.12 22.29 -10.34
C GLY A 60 -2.16 21.68 -9.33
N PHE A 61 -2.26 20.39 -9.04
CA PHE A 61 -1.33 19.66 -8.20
C PHE A 61 -0.25 18.96 -9.03
N ASP A 62 0.94 18.83 -8.44
CA ASP A 62 1.97 17.88 -8.90
C ASP A 62 1.62 16.44 -8.48
N MET A 63 2.20 15.44 -9.17
CA MET A 63 1.96 14.02 -8.90
C MET A 63 3.26 13.20 -8.84
N ASP A 64 4.31 13.78 -8.34
CA ASP A 64 5.68 13.21 -8.39
C ASP A 64 5.90 12.01 -7.45
N VAL A 65 4.95 11.65 -6.60
CA VAL A 65 5.07 10.53 -5.66
C VAL A 65 3.94 9.52 -5.86
N VAL A 66 4.31 8.26 -6.00
CA VAL A 66 3.38 7.11 -6.02
C VAL A 66 3.56 6.29 -4.75
N GLU A 67 2.47 6.01 -4.07
CA GLU A 67 2.44 5.10 -2.93
C GLU A 67 1.18 4.21 -3.01
N SER A 68 1.32 2.96 -3.39
CA SER A 68 2.53 2.24 -3.75
C SER A 68 2.32 1.47 -5.06
N VAL A 69 3.41 1.14 -5.73
CA VAL A 69 3.39 0.04 -6.67
C VAL A 69 3.66 -1.23 -5.87
N ASN A 70 2.64 -2.08 -5.74
CA ASN A 70 2.72 -3.26 -4.89
C ASN A 70 3.65 -4.33 -5.48
N VAL A 71 4.55 -4.86 -4.66
CA VAL A 71 5.44 -5.96 -5.03
C VAL A 71 4.68 -7.27 -4.93
N HIS A 72 4.71 -8.07 -6.01
CA HIS A 72 4.05 -9.38 -6.05
C HIS A 72 4.70 -10.37 -5.07
N ASP A 73 3.89 -11.24 -4.46
CA ASP A 73 4.37 -12.20 -3.46
C ASP A 73 5.42 -13.16 -4.00
N ASP A 74 5.31 -13.58 -5.24
CA ASP A 74 6.32 -14.43 -5.88
C ASP A 74 7.72 -13.82 -5.88
N ILE A 75 7.83 -12.49 -5.90
CA ILE A 75 9.11 -11.79 -5.76
C ILE A 75 9.59 -11.89 -4.32
N LYS A 76 8.70 -11.67 -3.35
CA LYS A 76 9.02 -11.62 -1.93
C LYS A 76 9.53 -12.97 -1.40
N ILE A 77 8.95 -14.06 -1.88
CA ILE A 77 9.29 -15.44 -1.46
C ILE A 77 10.15 -16.20 -2.48
N GLY A 78 10.55 -15.55 -3.58
CA GLY A 78 11.52 -16.08 -4.53
C GLY A 78 11.03 -17.20 -5.43
N LEU A 79 9.72 -17.24 -5.76
CA LEU A 79 9.16 -18.29 -6.64
C LEU A 79 9.71 -18.20 -8.08
N PRO A 80 9.62 -19.30 -8.88
CA PRO A 80 10.11 -19.31 -10.26
C PRO A 80 9.51 -18.24 -11.17
N THR A 81 8.28 -17.80 -10.89
CA THR A 81 7.55 -16.76 -11.64
C THR A 81 7.98 -15.34 -11.30
N ARG A 82 8.84 -15.15 -10.31
CA ARG A 82 9.32 -13.83 -9.84
C ARG A 82 9.88 -12.96 -10.95
N ASP A 83 10.63 -13.53 -11.88
CA ASP A 83 11.30 -12.77 -12.93
C ASP A 83 10.30 -12.09 -13.87
N LYS A 84 9.15 -12.72 -14.16
CA LYS A 84 8.04 -12.12 -14.89
C LYS A 84 7.51 -10.89 -14.15
N TYR A 85 7.28 -10.99 -12.84
CA TYR A 85 6.72 -9.88 -12.04
C TYR A 85 7.74 -8.76 -11.81
N ILE A 86 9.03 -9.08 -11.77
CA ILE A 86 10.11 -8.07 -11.77
C ILE A 86 10.08 -7.26 -13.07
N GLU A 87 9.92 -7.89 -14.23
CA GLU A 87 9.82 -7.17 -15.51
C GLU A 87 8.55 -6.31 -15.58
N ASN A 88 7.41 -6.81 -15.09
CA ASN A 88 6.18 -6.01 -14.98
C ASN A 88 6.40 -4.78 -14.07
N TYR A 89 7.05 -4.97 -12.92
CA TYR A 89 7.37 -3.87 -12.01
C TYR A 89 8.26 -2.80 -12.66
N LYS A 90 9.31 -3.24 -13.38
CA LYS A 90 10.16 -2.35 -14.17
C LYS A 90 9.37 -1.60 -15.25
N GLN A 91 8.38 -2.27 -15.86
CA GLN A 91 7.51 -1.60 -16.85
C GLN A 91 6.63 -0.54 -16.19
N CYS A 92 6.08 -0.79 -15.00
CA CYS A 92 5.37 0.23 -14.22
C CYS A 92 6.26 1.45 -13.96
N ILE A 93 7.51 1.26 -13.53
CA ILE A 93 8.46 2.35 -13.30
C ILE A 93 8.69 3.16 -14.58
N ARG A 94 8.91 2.48 -15.73
CA ARG A 94 9.09 3.15 -17.03
C ARG A 94 7.85 3.95 -17.45
N ASN A 95 6.65 3.40 -17.22
CA ASN A 95 5.42 4.09 -17.55
C ASN A 95 5.22 5.33 -16.64
N LEU A 96 5.39 5.18 -15.33
CA LEU A 96 5.28 6.28 -14.37
C LEU A 96 6.28 7.41 -14.62
N SER A 97 7.50 7.07 -15.05
CA SER A 97 8.53 8.07 -15.33
C SER A 97 8.13 9.05 -16.45
N LYS A 98 7.27 8.63 -17.40
CA LYS A 98 6.76 9.48 -18.48
C LYS A 98 5.82 10.59 -17.97
N PHE A 99 5.27 10.42 -16.76
CA PHE A 99 4.38 11.37 -16.10
C PHE A 99 5.08 12.21 -15.02
N GLY A 100 6.41 12.18 -14.97
CA GLY A 100 7.18 12.98 -14.03
C GLY A 100 7.23 12.43 -12.62
N VAL A 101 6.79 11.20 -12.38
CA VAL A 101 6.93 10.53 -11.08
C VAL A 101 8.41 10.34 -10.77
N LYS A 102 8.83 10.79 -9.58
CA LYS A 102 10.23 10.79 -9.12
C LYS A 102 10.46 9.85 -7.95
N VAL A 103 9.41 9.57 -7.18
CA VAL A 103 9.46 8.72 -6.00
C VAL A 103 8.39 7.66 -6.10
N ILE A 104 8.78 6.42 -5.96
CA ILE A 104 7.89 5.27 -5.89
C ILE A 104 8.14 4.59 -4.56
N CYS A 105 7.14 4.62 -3.68
CA CYS A 105 7.14 3.82 -2.46
C CYS A 105 6.79 2.37 -2.82
N TYR A 106 7.38 1.43 -2.10
CA TYR A 106 7.05 0.02 -2.22
C TYR A 106 6.97 -0.64 -0.85
N ASN A 107 6.17 -1.66 -0.77
CA ASN A 107 6.04 -2.49 0.42
C ASN A 107 6.65 -3.87 0.13
N PHE A 108 7.56 -4.30 0.98
CA PHE A 108 8.18 -5.62 0.88
C PHE A 108 7.88 -6.41 2.16
N MET A 109 6.59 -6.60 2.41
CA MET A 109 6.09 -7.33 3.57
C MET A 109 5.61 -8.71 3.12
N PRO A 110 6.32 -9.78 3.46
CA PRO A 110 5.91 -11.12 3.08
C PRO A 110 4.69 -11.56 3.91
N VAL A 111 3.80 -12.30 3.29
CA VAL A 111 2.67 -13.05 3.86
C VAL A 111 1.57 -12.17 4.47
N LEU A 112 1.84 -11.45 5.57
CA LEU A 112 0.78 -10.80 6.36
C LEU A 112 0.46 -9.36 5.95
N ASP A 113 1.37 -8.70 5.24
CA ASP A 113 1.25 -7.31 4.80
C ASP A 113 0.65 -6.39 5.89
N TRP A 114 -0.48 -5.74 5.63
CA TRP A 114 -1.17 -4.81 6.53
C TRP A 114 -2.23 -5.49 7.43
N ALA A 115 -2.03 -6.75 7.81
CA ALA A 115 -2.96 -7.43 8.72
C ALA A 115 -3.11 -6.67 10.05
N ARG A 116 -4.35 -6.57 10.53
CA ARG A 116 -4.70 -5.95 11.81
C ARG A 116 -5.81 -6.74 12.48
N THR A 117 -5.73 -6.89 13.79
CA THR A 117 -6.77 -7.54 14.59
C THR A 117 -7.77 -6.53 15.15
N ASP A 118 -7.38 -5.27 15.31
CA ASP A 118 -8.25 -4.17 15.73
C ASP A 118 -7.96 -2.91 14.88
N LEU A 119 -9.01 -2.33 14.31
CA LEU A 119 -8.92 -1.14 13.47
C LEU A 119 -9.10 0.17 14.23
N ALA A 120 -9.52 0.10 15.49
CA ALA A 120 -9.84 1.25 16.31
C ALA A 120 -9.38 1.11 17.77
N HIS A 121 -8.25 0.42 17.98
CA HIS A 121 -7.69 0.18 19.31
C HIS A 121 -7.47 1.49 20.06
N GLU A 122 -8.10 1.60 21.23
CA GLU A 122 -7.98 2.79 22.06
C GLU A 122 -6.72 2.72 22.94
N ASN A 123 -5.89 3.73 22.81
CA ASN A 123 -4.69 3.90 23.64
C ASN A 123 -5.03 4.59 24.97
N PRO A 124 -4.16 4.47 25.99
CA PRO A 124 -4.36 5.12 27.29
C PRO A 124 -4.52 6.66 27.24
N ASN A 125 -4.09 7.29 26.15
CA ASN A 125 -4.26 8.73 25.92
C ASN A 125 -5.57 9.11 25.20
N GLY A 126 -6.45 8.13 24.94
CA GLY A 126 -7.72 8.32 24.25
C GLY A 126 -7.63 8.41 22.72
N ALA A 127 -6.45 8.26 22.13
CA ALA A 127 -6.29 8.19 20.68
C ALA A 127 -6.50 6.77 20.17
N ASN A 128 -7.08 6.63 18.98
CA ASN A 128 -7.25 5.33 18.33
C ASN A 128 -6.16 5.09 17.29
N ASN A 129 -5.74 3.83 17.16
CA ASN A 129 -4.82 3.40 16.12
C ASN A 129 -5.12 1.98 15.64
N LEU A 130 -4.51 1.62 14.52
CA LEU A 130 -4.48 0.25 14.05
C LEU A 130 -3.61 -0.60 14.99
N TYR A 131 -4.10 -1.78 15.35
CA TYR A 131 -3.41 -2.67 16.29
C TYR A 131 -3.39 -4.11 15.77
N MET A 132 -2.34 -4.84 16.10
CA MET A 132 -2.22 -6.25 15.81
C MET A 132 -1.82 -7.00 17.08
N ASN A 133 -2.63 -7.98 17.46
CA ASN A 133 -2.33 -8.94 18.52
C ASN A 133 -1.96 -10.28 17.89
N CYS A 134 -0.75 -10.78 18.16
CA CYS A 134 -0.29 -12.04 17.59
C CYS A 134 -1.14 -13.24 18.01
N GLY A 135 -1.66 -13.26 19.25
CA GLY A 135 -2.51 -14.34 19.74
C GLY A 135 -3.86 -14.38 19.02
N GLU A 136 -4.49 -13.22 18.83
CA GLU A 136 -5.74 -13.10 18.04
C GLU A 136 -5.51 -13.49 16.60
N PHE A 137 -4.40 -13.05 16.01
CA PHE A 137 -4.06 -13.41 14.64
C PHE A 137 -3.80 -14.92 14.50
N ALA A 138 -3.05 -15.53 15.42
CA ALA A 138 -2.84 -16.98 15.43
C ALA A 138 -4.17 -17.75 15.52
N TYR A 139 -5.12 -17.28 16.34
CA TYR A 139 -6.45 -17.87 16.38
C TYR A 139 -7.17 -17.79 15.04
N ILE A 140 -7.14 -16.63 14.39
CA ILE A 140 -7.76 -16.42 13.08
C ILE A 140 -7.10 -17.34 12.04
N ASP A 141 -5.78 -17.40 12.00
CA ASP A 141 -5.02 -18.19 11.04
C ASP A 141 -5.30 -19.69 11.19
N ILE A 142 -5.29 -20.20 12.42
CA ILE A 142 -5.51 -21.62 12.73
C ILE A 142 -6.95 -22.06 12.55
N TYR A 143 -7.91 -21.25 13.01
CA TYR A 143 -9.31 -21.70 13.15
C TYR A 143 -10.28 -21.08 12.13
N VAL A 144 -9.96 -19.92 11.56
CA VAL A 144 -10.82 -19.23 10.59
C VAL A 144 -10.28 -19.44 9.19
N LEU A 145 -9.02 -19.05 8.93
CA LEU A 145 -8.37 -19.20 7.62
C LEU A 145 -7.99 -20.66 7.35
N GLN A 146 -7.67 -21.41 8.40
CA GLN A 146 -7.23 -22.81 8.35
C GLN A 146 -6.03 -22.99 7.39
N SER A 147 -5.08 -22.05 7.48
CA SER A 147 -3.88 -22.08 6.66
C SER A 147 -3.09 -23.36 6.89
N GLU A 148 -2.56 -23.93 5.81
CA GLU A 148 -1.76 -25.16 5.89
C GLU A 148 -0.50 -24.92 6.73
N GLY A 149 -0.26 -25.77 7.73
CA GLY A 149 0.88 -25.66 8.65
C GLY A 149 0.74 -24.62 9.76
N ALA A 150 -0.31 -23.80 9.75
CA ALA A 150 -0.46 -22.69 10.70
C ALA A 150 -0.33 -23.10 12.16
N ARG A 151 -0.89 -24.25 12.56
CA ARG A 151 -0.83 -24.72 13.95
C ARG A 151 0.61 -25.01 14.41
N GLU A 152 1.39 -25.64 13.57
CA GLU A 152 2.79 -26.00 13.80
C GLU A 152 3.66 -24.73 13.81
N ASP A 153 3.47 -23.85 12.84
CA ASP A 153 4.22 -22.61 12.70
C ASP A 153 3.98 -21.66 13.89
N TRP A 154 2.71 -21.50 14.31
CA TRP A 154 2.38 -20.71 15.48
C TRP A 154 2.85 -21.33 16.79
N ALA A 155 2.87 -22.67 16.89
CA ALA A 155 3.45 -23.37 18.03
C ALA A 155 4.98 -23.19 18.10
N GLU A 156 5.69 -23.12 16.97
CA GLU A 156 7.12 -22.82 16.93
C GLU A 156 7.39 -21.35 17.30
N PHE A 157 6.65 -20.42 16.68
CA PHE A 157 6.74 -18.99 16.99
C PHE A 157 6.56 -18.72 18.48
N SER A 158 5.62 -19.40 19.15
CA SER A 158 5.34 -19.21 20.58
C SER A 158 6.46 -19.64 21.52
N LYS A 159 7.40 -20.48 21.07
CA LYS A 159 8.57 -20.87 21.88
C LYS A 159 9.60 -19.76 21.98
N GLU A 160 9.71 -18.93 20.94
CA GLU A 160 10.69 -17.86 20.85
C GLU A 160 10.12 -16.50 21.30
N HIS A 161 8.81 -16.33 21.26
CA HIS A 161 8.14 -15.06 21.49
C HIS A 161 7.11 -15.17 22.63
N LYS A 162 7.12 -14.20 23.53
CA LYS A 162 6.04 -14.05 24.50
C LYS A 162 4.85 -13.39 23.81
N TRP A 163 3.71 -14.04 23.90
CA TRP A 163 2.44 -13.41 23.52
C TRP A 163 2.22 -12.20 24.42
N GLY A 164 2.16 -10.99 23.83
CA GLY A 164 2.01 -9.73 24.55
C GLY A 164 0.67 -9.57 25.21
#